data_59cad41784710820a0454ff9dea98c89
#
_entry.id   59cad41784710820a0454ff9dea98c89
#
_cell.length_a   1.000
_cell.length_b   1.000
_cell.length_c   1.000
_cell.angle_alpha   90.00
_cell.angle_beta   90.00
_cell.angle_gamma   90.00
#
_symmetry.space_group_name_H-M   'P 1'
#
loop_
_entity.id
_entity.type
_entity.pdbx_description
1 polymer ?
#
loop_
_entity_poly.entity_id
_entity_poly.type
_entity_poly.pdbx_seq_one_letter_code
_entity_poly.pdbx_strand_id
1 'polypeptide(L)'
;MGNYQNPHHIHIIADSETWIEGNAVAQLETTAKLPHMLRVTGMPDLHAGRGYPVGAAFFSEHHFYPALIGNDIGCGMAFWQTDLSAAKLKPTKLAKQLGNIDTPLSQDEQESLLGESASDYPFSDDLAVGTIGGGNHFAELQTVETVYRDDLLPAAFDSNRLQLLVHSGSRGLGQQILRRHIEAYGHRGLAEGSEAAADYLAEHQAALEFARLNRRLIAARMLDRWRTEGECLL
;
A
#
# COMPACT_ATOMS: atom_id res chain seq x y z
N MET A 1 20.75 -8.70 -20.70
CA MET A 1 19.29 -8.51 -20.74
C MET A 1 18.69 -9.64 -21.59
N GLY A 2 18.27 -10.71 -20.97
CA GLY A 2 17.65 -11.83 -21.65
C GLY A 2 16.17 -11.54 -21.88
N ASN A 3 15.77 -11.17 -23.10
CA ASN A 3 14.38 -11.08 -23.49
C ASN A 3 13.81 -12.49 -23.61
N TYR A 4 13.14 -12.97 -22.58
CA TYR A 4 12.26 -14.13 -22.70
C TYR A 4 11.00 -13.68 -23.43
N GLN A 5 10.97 -13.83 -24.75
CA GLN A 5 9.76 -13.64 -25.56
C GLN A 5 8.97 -14.96 -25.56
N ASN A 6 8.01 -15.08 -24.66
CA ASN A 6 6.99 -16.11 -24.69
C ASN A 6 5.78 -15.58 -25.52
N PRO A 7 5.06 -16.44 -26.30
CA PRO A 7 3.94 -16.04 -27.14
C PRO A 7 2.77 -15.36 -26.41
N HIS A 8 2.80 -15.31 -25.08
CA HIS A 8 1.77 -14.68 -24.24
C HIS A 8 2.17 -13.31 -23.69
N HIS A 9 3.08 -12.56 -24.33
CA HIS A 9 3.50 -11.22 -23.86
C HIS A 9 4.00 -11.19 -22.39
N ILE A 10 4.75 -12.22 -21.99
CA ILE A 10 5.36 -12.30 -20.67
C ILE A 10 6.72 -11.61 -20.71
N HIS A 11 6.91 -10.67 -19.77
CA HIS A 11 8.19 -10.01 -19.54
C HIS A 11 8.67 -10.29 -18.12
N ILE A 12 9.98 -10.46 -17.95
CA ILE A 12 10.61 -10.50 -16.62
C ILE A 12 11.72 -9.45 -16.61
N ILE A 13 11.59 -8.47 -15.72
CA ILE A 13 12.59 -7.42 -15.51
C ILE A 13 13.56 -7.91 -14.45
N ALA A 14 14.62 -8.58 -14.88
CA ALA A 14 15.66 -9.09 -14.02
C ALA A 14 17.00 -9.06 -14.75
N ASP A 15 18.08 -8.93 -14.01
CA ASP A 15 19.43 -9.14 -14.53
C ASP A 15 19.90 -10.60 -14.31
N SER A 16 21.12 -10.91 -14.74
CA SER A 16 21.68 -12.26 -14.62
C SER A 16 21.97 -12.69 -13.18
N GLU A 17 22.03 -11.75 -12.25
CA GLU A 17 22.32 -11.99 -10.83
C GLU A 17 21.03 -12.07 -9.97
N THR A 18 19.90 -11.67 -10.53
CA THR A 18 18.61 -11.69 -9.83
C THR A 18 18.06 -13.12 -9.79
N TRP A 19 18.00 -13.68 -8.60
CA TRP A 19 17.38 -14.99 -8.41
C TRP A 19 15.86 -14.89 -8.36
N ILE A 20 15.18 -15.69 -9.18
CA ILE A 20 13.71 -15.74 -9.22
C ILE A 20 13.26 -17.21 -9.09
N GLU A 21 12.31 -17.46 -8.21
CA GLU A 21 11.73 -18.78 -7.99
C GLU A 21 11.04 -19.32 -9.25
N GLY A 22 11.34 -20.55 -9.64
CA GLY A 22 10.65 -21.19 -10.77
C GLY A 22 9.14 -21.30 -10.61
N ASN A 23 8.65 -21.46 -9.37
CA ASN A 23 7.22 -21.46 -9.08
C ASN A 23 6.56 -20.10 -9.35
N ALA A 24 7.25 -19.00 -9.08
CA ALA A 24 6.75 -17.66 -9.39
C ALA A 24 6.62 -17.45 -10.91
N VAL A 25 7.59 -17.93 -11.68
CA VAL A 25 7.54 -17.90 -13.15
C VAL A 25 6.35 -18.73 -13.67
N ALA A 26 6.14 -19.93 -13.13
CA ALA A 26 5.01 -20.78 -13.50
C ALA A 26 3.65 -20.13 -13.17
N GLN A 27 3.56 -19.44 -12.04
CA GLN A 27 2.36 -18.65 -11.69
C GLN A 27 2.16 -17.48 -12.66
N LEU A 28 3.23 -16.78 -13.05
CA LEU A 28 3.17 -15.70 -14.03
C LEU A 28 2.68 -16.21 -15.40
N GLU A 29 3.21 -17.35 -15.86
CA GLU A 29 2.78 -18.00 -17.10
C GLU A 29 1.33 -18.47 -17.06
N THR A 30 0.85 -18.93 -15.91
CA THR A 30 -0.55 -19.33 -15.71
C THR A 30 -1.46 -18.11 -15.74
N THR A 31 -1.05 -17.02 -15.10
CA THR A 31 -1.80 -15.75 -15.10
C THR A 31 -1.90 -15.14 -16.49
N ALA A 32 -0.85 -15.27 -17.31
CA ALA A 32 -0.84 -14.80 -18.70
C ALA A 32 -1.91 -15.47 -19.58
N LYS A 33 -2.41 -16.65 -19.20
CA LYS A 33 -3.45 -17.41 -19.92
C LYS A 33 -4.88 -17.01 -19.54
N LEU A 34 -5.04 -16.12 -18.56
CA LEU A 34 -6.38 -15.64 -18.18
C LEU A 34 -7.04 -14.92 -19.37
N PRO A 35 -8.38 -15.04 -19.53
CA PRO A 35 -9.11 -14.34 -20.60
C PRO A 35 -8.78 -12.84 -20.59
N HIS A 36 -8.65 -12.25 -21.77
CA HIS A 36 -8.37 -10.82 -21.94
C HIS A 36 -7.06 -10.30 -21.30
N MET A 37 -6.17 -11.19 -20.83
CA MET A 37 -4.85 -10.81 -20.35
C MET A 37 -3.94 -10.52 -21.54
N LEU A 38 -3.52 -9.27 -21.70
CA LEU A 38 -2.69 -8.84 -22.82
C LEU A 38 -1.20 -8.86 -22.49
N ARG A 39 -0.85 -8.54 -21.26
CA ARG A 39 0.55 -8.50 -20.82
C ARG A 39 0.69 -8.82 -19.34
N VAL A 40 1.73 -9.57 -19.01
CA VAL A 40 2.17 -9.78 -17.64
C VAL A 40 3.66 -9.49 -17.54
N THR A 41 4.07 -8.84 -16.46
CA THR A 41 5.47 -8.47 -16.24
C THR A 41 5.87 -8.84 -14.83
N GLY A 42 6.85 -9.74 -14.68
CA GLY A 42 7.51 -9.99 -13.41
C GLY A 42 8.53 -8.89 -13.13
N MET A 43 8.52 -8.36 -11.93
CA MET A 43 9.45 -7.35 -11.43
C MET A 43 10.66 -8.05 -10.78
N PRO A 44 11.74 -7.33 -10.43
CA PRO A 44 12.93 -7.93 -9.82
C PRO A 44 12.68 -8.69 -8.51
N ASP A 45 11.60 -8.33 -7.80
CA ASP A 45 11.13 -8.98 -6.57
C ASP A 45 10.05 -10.05 -6.81
N LEU A 46 9.93 -10.57 -8.02
CA LEU A 46 8.96 -11.60 -8.38
C LEU A 46 9.11 -12.84 -7.48
N HIS A 47 8.07 -13.21 -6.77
CA HIS A 47 8.02 -14.39 -5.92
C HIS A 47 6.65 -15.06 -5.93
N ALA A 48 6.59 -16.33 -5.50
CA ALA A 48 5.34 -17.07 -5.49
C ALA A 48 4.39 -16.57 -4.40
N GLY A 49 3.16 -16.25 -4.80
CA GLY A 49 2.06 -15.90 -3.90
C GLY A 49 1.05 -17.04 -3.71
N ARG A 50 -0.06 -16.74 -3.03
CA ARG A 50 -1.17 -17.68 -2.80
C ARG A 50 -2.05 -17.81 -4.05
N GLY A 51 -1.55 -18.53 -5.05
CA GLY A 51 -2.26 -18.79 -6.32
C GLY A 51 -1.87 -17.87 -7.46
N TYR A 52 -1.40 -16.67 -7.20
CA TYR A 52 -0.91 -15.72 -8.19
C TYR A 52 0.45 -15.18 -7.77
N PRO A 53 1.31 -14.77 -8.74
CA PRO A 53 2.62 -14.24 -8.41
C PRO A 53 2.51 -12.87 -7.74
N VAL A 54 3.43 -12.57 -6.83
CA VAL A 54 3.65 -11.26 -6.22
C VAL A 54 4.90 -10.63 -6.84
N GLY A 55 5.00 -9.31 -6.84
CA GLY A 55 6.05 -8.60 -7.58
C GLY A 55 5.80 -8.70 -9.09
N ALA A 56 4.55 -8.55 -9.52
CA ALA A 56 4.16 -8.62 -10.93
C ALA A 56 3.15 -7.52 -11.29
N ALA A 57 3.18 -7.09 -12.55
CA ALA A 57 2.21 -6.17 -13.14
C ALA A 57 1.42 -6.89 -14.23
N PHE A 58 0.12 -6.60 -14.30
CA PHE A 58 -0.82 -7.23 -15.21
C PHE A 58 -1.57 -6.15 -16.00
N PHE A 59 -1.71 -6.38 -17.30
CA PHE A 59 -2.53 -5.56 -18.17
C PHE A 59 -3.59 -6.42 -18.85
N SER A 60 -4.84 -6.22 -18.49
CA SER A 60 -6.01 -6.85 -19.10
C SER A 60 -6.88 -5.82 -19.81
N GLU A 61 -7.58 -6.23 -20.85
CA GLU A 61 -8.48 -5.39 -21.61
C GLU A 61 -9.94 -5.83 -21.37
N HIS A 62 -10.80 -4.85 -21.08
CA HIS A 62 -12.23 -5.10 -20.83
C HIS A 62 -12.55 -6.06 -19.67
N HIS A 63 -11.56 -6.36 -18.80
CA HIS A 63 -11.75 -7.22 -17.63
C HIS A 63 -10.96 -6.72 -16.42
N PHE A 64 -11.58 -6.79 -15.24
CA PHE A 64 -10.94 -6.55 -13.94
C PHE A 64 -10.77 -7.86 -13.21
N TYR A 65 -9.64 -8.07 -12.56
CA TYR A 65 -9.31 -9.28 -11.82
C TYR A 65 -9.11 -8.97 -10.33
N PRO A 66 -10.16 -8.98 -9.49
CA PRO A 66 -10.02 -8.71 -8.05
C PRO A 66 -8.97 -9.59 -7.36
N ALA A 67 -8.89 -10.86 -7.77
CA ALA A 67 -7.91 -11.80 -7.24
C ALA A 67 -6.44 -11.43 -7.54
N LEU A 68 -6.17 -10.72 -8.64
CA LEU A 68 -4.84 -10.23 -8.99
C LEU A 68 -4.49 -8.92 -8.25
N ILE A 69 -5.49 -8.08 -7.97
CA ILE A 69 -5.33 -6.86 -7.18
C ILE A 69 -4.98 -7.24 -5.73
N GLY A 70 -5.59 -8.33 -5.23
CA GLY A 70 -5.30 -8.86 -3.91
C GLY A 70 -6.16 -8.24 -2.81
N ASN A 71 -5.77 -8.54 -1.57
CA ASN A 71 -6.54 -8.21 -0.38
C ASN A 71 -6.11 -6.90 0.31
N ASP A 72 -4.98 -6.31 -0.07
CA ASP A 72 -4.50 -5.08 0.52
C ASP A 72 -4.63 -3.91 -0.46
N ILE A 73 -5.88 -3.64 -0.84
CA ILE A 73 -6.22 -2.55 -1.76
C ILE A 73 -5.70 -1.24 -1.19
N GLY A 74 -5.00 -0.46 -2.02
CA GLY A 74 -4.44 0.82 -1.61
C GLY A 74 -3.22 0.73 -0.71
N CYS A 75 -2.60 -0.46 -0.57
CA CYS A 75 -1.27 -0.57 0.03
C CYS A 75 -0.32 0.42 -0.64
N GLY A 76 0.32 1.24 0.16
CA GLY A 76 1.16 2.31 -0.35
C GLY A 76 1.84 3.08 0.77
N MET A 77 2.64 4.04 0.38
CA MET A 77 3.41 4.86 1.29
C MET A 77 2.88 6.30 1.33
N ALA A 78 3.10 6.94 2.46
CA ALA A 78 2.91 8.37 2.62
C ALA A 78 4.06 8.91 3.47
N PHE A 79 4.46 10.15 3.22
CA PHE A 79 5.71 10.72 3.68
C PHE A 79 5.48 12.08 4.32
N TRP A 80 5.93 12.25 5.55
CA TRP A 80 5.85 13.50 6.29
C TRP A 80 7.23 13.98 6.70
N GLN A 81 7.48 15.25 6.51
CA GLN A 81 8.59 15.92 7.16
C GLN A 81 8.14 16.39 8.55
N THR A 82 8.87 16.02 9.58
CA THR A 82 8.59 16.43 10.96
C THR A 82 9.39 17.67 11.36
N ASP A 83 8.98 18.32 12.46
CA ASP A 83 9.77 19.41 13.05
C ASP A 83 10.94 18.91 13.91
N LEU A 84 11.13 17.61 14.01
CA LEU A 84 12.21 17.01 14.77
C LEU A 84 13.55 17.13 14.01
N SER A 85 14.57 17.67 14.69
CA SER A 85 15.92 17.77 14.13
C SER A 85 16.64 16.42 14.14
N ALA A 86 17.17 15.99 12.98
CA ALA A 86 17.97 14.78 12.86
C ALA A 86 19.22 14.82 13.76
N ALA A 87 19.87 15.98 13.88
CA ALA A 87 21.07 16.17 14.74
C ALA A 87 20.78 16.02 16.24
N LYS A 88 19.51 16.16 16.66
CA LYS A 88 19.11 16.08 18.08
C LYS A 88 18.33 14.79 18.37
N LEU A 89 18.39 13.81 17.48
CA LEU A 89 17.67 12.54 17.59
C LEU A 89 18.00 11.80 18.91
N LYS A 90 16.96 11.42 19.65
CA LYS A 90 17.03 10.60 20.86
C LYS A 90 16.09 9.39 20.72
N PRO A 91 16.50 8.31 20.03
CA PRO A 91 15.63 7.19 19.68
C PRO A 91 14.89 6.59 20.88
N THR A 92 15.60 6.33 21.97
CA THR A 92 15.01 5.76 23.19
C THR A 92 13.92 6.64 23.79
N LYS A 93 14.09 7.98 23.74
CA LYS A 93 13.07 8.92 24.23
C LYS A 93 11.83 8.86 23.33
N LEU A 94 12.02 8.90 22.00
CA LEU A 94 10.91 8.86 21.03
C LEU A 94 10.16 7.53 21.11
N ALA A 95 10.86 6.40 21.23
CA ALA A 95 10.24 5.10 21.41
C ALA A 95 9.39 5.04 22.70
N LYS A 96 9.91 5.58 23.82
CA LYS A 96 9.15 5.66 25.07
C LYS A 96 7.92 6.56 24.97
N GLN A 97 8.01 7.68 24.25
CA GLN A 97 6.87 8.60 24.04
C GLN A 97 5.81 7.98 23.16
N LEU A 98 6.23 7.28 22.09
CA LEU A 98 5.32 6.60 21.16
C LEU A 98 4.47 5.56 21.89
N GLY A 99 5.07 4.72 22.73
CA GLY A 99 4.36 3.64 23.42
C GLY A 99 3.77 2.64 22.43
N ASN A 100 2.67 1.99 22.80
CA ASN A 100 1.95 1.08 21.94
C ASN A 100 0.92 1.85 21.07
N ILE A 101 0.98 1.64 19.76
CA ILE A 101 0.05 2.20 18.76
C ILE A 101 -0.63 1.11 17.92
N ASP A 102 -0.58 -0.17 18.35
CA ASP A 102 -1.15 -1.29 17.59
C ASP A 102 -2.65 -1.49 17.80
N THR A 103 -3.25 -0.74 18.73
CA THR A 103 -4.69 -0.79 18.98
C THR A 103 -5.43 0.11 17.98
N PRO A 104 -6.59 -0.30 17.44
CA PRO A 104 -7.44 0.57 16.64
C PRO A 104 -7.80 1.86 17.39
N LEU A 105 -7.95 2.95 16.64
CA LEU A 105 -8.44 4.22 17.19
C LEU A 105 -9.95 4.15 17.38
N SER A 106 -10.44 4.62 18.53
CA SER A 106 -11.86 4.90 18.72
C SER A 106 -12.30 6.07 17.84
N GLN A 107 -13.61 6.23 17.66
CA GLN A 107 -14.15 7.36 16.90
C GLN A 107 -13.73 8.71 17.53
N ASP A 108 -13.80 8.85 18.84
CA ASP A 108 -13.39 10.07 19.55
C ASP A 108 -11.91 10.41 19.30
N GLU A 109 -11.03 9.39 19.26
CA GLU A 109 -9.62 9.58 18.95
C GLU A 109 -9.41 10.00 17.48
N GLN A 110 -10.17 9.42 16.54
CA GLN A 110 -10.13 9.81 15.13
C GLN A 110 -10.54 11.26 14.95
N GLU A 111 -11.66 11.68 15.57
CA GLU A 111 -12.15 13.06 15.54
C GLU A 111 -11.15 14.03 16.19
N SER A 112 -10.54 13.64 17.30
CA SER A 112 -9.50 14.44 17.96
C SER A 112 -8.25 14.65 17.08
N LEU A 113 -7.87 13.66 16.27
CA LEU A 113 -6.67 13.72 15.43
C LEU A 113 -6.89 14.39 14.07
N LEU A 114 -8.10 14.29 13.50
CA LEU A 114 -8.42 14.80 12.16
C LEU A 114 -9.34 16.03 12.17
N GLY A 115 -9.90 16.39 13.31
CA GLY A 115 -10.91 17.43 13.41
C GLY A 115 -12.18 17.09 12.62
N GLU A 116 -12.85 18.11 12.06
CA GLU A 116 -14.11 17.95 11.32
C GLU A 116 -14.00 17.01 10.09
N SER A 117 -12.78 16.78 9.61
CA SER A 117 -12.55 15.85 8.49
C SER A 117 -12.78 14.36 8.84
N ALA A 118 -12.99 14.00 10.10
CA ALA A 118 -13.28 12.64 10.53
C ALA A 118 -14.70 12.19 10.16
N SER A 119 -15.67 13.14 10.09
CA SER A 119 -17.08 12.85 9.81
C SER A 119 -17.36 12.34 8.39
N ASP A 120 -16.44 12.56 7.46
CA ASP A 120 -16.62 12.18 6.05
C ASP A 120 -16.37 10.69 5.79
N TYR A 121 -15.95 9.93 6.81
CA TYR A 121 -15.54 8.53 6.67
C TYR A 121 -16.34 7.60 7.60
N PRO A 122 -17.46 7.03 7.12
CA PRO A 122 -18.31 6.13 7.91
C PRO A 122 -17.72 4.71 8.01
N PHE A 123 -16.52 4.58 8.57
CA PHE A 123 -15.91 3.27 8.77
C PHE A 123 -16.21 2.72 10.15
N SER A 124 -16.65 1.46 10.21
CA SER A 124 -16.94 0.75 11.46
C SER A 124 -15.67 0.47 12.28
N ASP A 125 -15.81 0.40 13.58
CA ASP A 125 -14.73 0.10 14.54
C ASP A 125 -13.96 -1.21 14.23
N ASP A 126 -14.57 -2.11 13.48
CA ASP A 126 -13.99 -3.42 13.11
C ASP A 126 -12.83 -3.36 12.10
N LEU A 127 -12.56 -2.21 11.51
CA LEU A 127 -11.61 -2.10 10.38
C LEU A 127 -10.16 -1.85 10.78
N ALA A 128 -9.82 -1.85 12.06
CA ALA A 128 -8.47 -1.63 12.57
C ALA A 128 -7.85 -0.28 12.11
N VAL A 129 -8.68 0.78 12.16
CA VAL A 129 -8.31 2.15 11.78
C VAL A 129 -7.17 2.68 12.66
N GLY A 130 -6.23 3.40 12.07
CA GLY A 130 -5.08 3.98 12.75
C GLY A 130 -4.04 2.96 13.19
N THR A 131 -4.09 1.71 12.65
CA THR A 131 -3.10 0.67 12.92
C THR A 131 -2.21 0.42 11.72
N ILE A 132 -0.93 0.13 11.98
CA ILE A 132 0.07 -0.15 10.93
C ILE A 132 -0.27 -1.46 10.24
N GLY A 133 -0.42 -2.54 11.00
CA GLY A 133 -0.66 -3.88 10.50
C GLY A 133 0.58 -4.76 10.51
N GLY A 134 0.43 -5.94 9.93
CA GLY A 134 1.52 -6.92 9.82
C GLY A 134 2.08 -7.04 8.40
N GLY A 135 2.96 -8.00 8.20
CA GLY A 135 3.63 -8.24 6.92
C GLY A 135 4.73 -7.22 6.65
N ASN A 136 4.66 -6.58 5.49
CA ASN A 136 5.60 -5.55 5.07
C ASN A 136 5.19 -4.12 5.47
N HIS A 137 4.12 -3.96 6.26
CA HIS A 137 3.70 -2.65 6.74
C HIS A 137 4.62 -2.14 7.86
N PHE A 138 4.86 -0.84 7.85
CA PHE A 138 5.68 -0.17 8.84
C PHE A 138 5.35 1.32 8.96
N ALA A 139 5.77 1.93 10.07
CA ALA A 139 5.81 3.37 10.22
C ALA A 139 7.10 3.72 10.98
N GLU A 140 7.95 4.52 10.39
CA GLU A 140 9.29 4.76 10.93
C GLU A 140 9.81 6.17 10.67
N LEU A 141 10.65 6.66 11.59
CA LEU A 141 11.41 7.89 11.40
C LEU A 141 12.73 7.59 10.71
N GLN A 142 13.01 8.34 9.66
CA GLN A 142 14.20 8.23 8.84
C GLN A 142 15.01 9.52 8.85
N THR A 143 16.32 9.40 8.63
CA THR A 143 17.21 10.51 8.30
C THR A 143 17.53 10.46 6.81
N VAL A 144 17.67 11.63 6.20
CA VAL A 144 18.11 11.72 4.82
C VAL A 144 19.62 11.45 4.74
N GLU A 145 20.03 10.48 3.96
CA GLU A 145 21.43 10.16 3.70
C GLU A 145 21.97 10.96 2.52
N THR A 146 21.26 10.91 1.39
CA THR A 146 21.70 11.55 0.14
C THR A 146 20.51 12.10 -0.63
N VAL A 147 20.65 13.31 -1.15
CA VAL A 147 19.73 13.92 -2.10
C VAL A 147 20.37 13.87 -3.48
N TYR A 148 19.79 13.12 -4.42
CA TYR A 148 20.31 12.99 -5.79
C TYR A 148 19.77 14.08 -6.73
N ARG A 149 18.54 14.56 -6.49
CA ARG A 149 17.86 15.55 -7.32
C ARG A 149 17.09 16.52 -6.41
N ASP A 150 17.74 17.59 -6.00
CA ASP A 150 17.15 18.65 -5.17
C ASP A 150 16.09 19.48 -5.92
N ASP A 151 16.25 19.59 -7.24
CA ASP A 151 15.32 20.27 -8.14
C ASP A 151 13.92 19.62 -8.23
N LEU A 152 13.78 18.35 -7.80
CA LEU A 152 12.52 17.62 -7.79
C LEU A 152 11.83 17.61 -6.41
N LEU A 153 12.50 18.11 -5.39
CA LEU A 153 11.95 18.12 -4.03
C LEU A 153 11.01 19.33 -3.83
N PRO A 154 9.97 19.18 -2.98
CA PRO A 154 9.17 20.33 -2.56
C PRO A 154 10.05 21.41 -1.93
N ALA A 155 9.69 22.68 -2.13
CA ALA A 155 10.46 23.81 -1.58
C ALA A 155 10.56 23.80 -0.04
N ALA A 156 9.60 23.16 0.63
CA ALA A 156 9.59 23.00 2.09
C ALA A 156 10.51 21.88 2.60
N PHE A 157 11.08 21.06 1.71
CA PHE A 157 11.90 19.91 2.12
C PHE A 157 13.21 20.36 2.80
N ASP A 158 13.46 19.82 4.00
CA ASP A 158 14.68 20.05 4.78
C ASP A 158 15.32 18.72 5.20
N SER A 159 16.46 18.38 4.63
CA SER A 159 17.23 17.16 4.92
C SER A 159 17.75 17.08 6.37
N ASN A 160 17.74 18.18 7.14
CA ASN A 160 18.11 18.20 8.54
C ASN A 160 16.97 17.79 9.50
N ARG A 161 15.76 17.61 8.95
CA ARG A 161 14.60 17.15 9.70
C ARG A 161 14.47 15.63 9.62
N LEU A 162 13.85 15.03 10.66
CA LEU A 162 13.44 13.63 10.58
C LEU A 162 12.24 13.50 9.68
N GLN A 163 12.25 12.46 8.87
CA GLN A 163 11.20 12.12 7.94
C GLN A 163 10.39 10.94 8.50
N LEU A 164 9.06 11.06 8.54
CA LEU A 164 8.17 9.96 8.92
C LEU A 164 7.64 9.30 7.66
N LEU A 165 7.97 8.03 7.45
CA LEU A 165 7.45 7.21 6.37
C LEU A 165 6.46 6.21 6.93
N VAL A 166 5.24 6.20 6.38
CA VAL A 166 4.17 5.26 6.76
C VAL A 166 3.80 4.41 5.57
N HIS A 167 3.95 3.10 5.72
CA HIS A 167 3.52 2.09 4.76
C HIS A 167 2.39 1.26 5.37
N SER A 168 1.18 1.42 4.86
CA SER A 168 0.00 0.67 5.27
C SER A 168 -1.07 0.73 4.18
N GLY A 169 -2.06 -0.17 4.26
CA GLY A 169 -3.12 -0.32 3.27
C GLY A 169 -4.53 -0.25 3.88
N SER A 170 -5.49 -0.89 3.21
CA SER A 170 -6.92 -0.89 3.57
C SER A 170 -7.29 -1.84 4.71
N ARG A 171 -6.31 -2.49 5.33
CA ARG A 171 -6.49 -3.37 6.48
C ARG A 171 -7.54 -4.46 6.18
N GLY A 172 -8.45 -4.72 7.13
CA GLY A 172 -9.53 -5.71 6.98
C GLY A 172 -10.53 -5.42 5.87
N LEU A 173 -10.68 -4.14 5.47
CA LEU A 173 -11.65 -3.74 4.43
C LEU A 173 -11.34 -4.39 3.08
N GLY A 174 -10.11 -4.27 2.59
CA GLY A 174 -9.72 -4.87 1.31
C GLY A 174 -9.85 -6.39 1.31
N GLN A 175 -9.53 -7.04 2.44
CA GLN A 175 -9.74 -8.48 2.60
C GLN A 175 -11.21 -8.87 2.52
N GLN A 176 -12.12 -8.10 3.13
CA GLN A 176 -13.56 -8.35 3.06
C GLN A 176 -14.09 -8.19 1.63
N ILE A 177 -13.65 -7.15 0.91
CA ILE A 177 -14.00 -6.92 -0.49
C ILE A 177 -13.56 -8.09 -1.35
N LEU A 178 -12.28 -8.47 -1.28
CA LEU A 178 -11.76 -9.59 -2.06
C LEU A 178 -12.51 -10.88 -1.77
N ARG A 179 -12.77 -11.19 -0.49
CA ARG A 179 -13.49 -12.41 -0.10
C ARG A 179 -14.90 -12.46 -0.73
N ARG A 180 -15.68 -11.37 -0.63
CA ARG A 180 -17.03 -11.29 -1.22
C ARG A 180 -17.01 -11.52 -2.73
N HIS A 181 -16.06 -10.91 -3.44
CA HIS A 181 -15.96 -11.07 -4.88
C HIS A 181 -15.51 -12.48 -5.29
N ILE A 182 -14.59 -13.10 -4.54
CA ILE A 182 -14.20 -14.50 -4.82
C ILE A 182 -15.35 -15.47 -4.51
N GLU A 183 -16.10 -15.26 -3.44
CA GLU A 183 -17.26 -16.08 -3.10
C GLU A 183 -18.37 -16.00 -4.17
N ALA A 184 -18.61 -14.80 -4.73
CA ALA A 184 -19.64 -14.58 -5.72
C ALA A 184 -19.21 -15.00 -7.15
N TYR A 185 -17.98 -14.73 -7.55
CA TYR A 185 -17.53 -14.84 -8.94
C TYR A 185 -16.33 -15.78 -9.15
N GLY A 186 -15.76 -16.32 -8.07
CA GLY A 186 -14.54 -17.13 -8.11
C GLY A 186 -13.33 -16.27 -8.53
N HIS A 187 -12.40 -16.92 -9.24
CA HIS A 187 -11.20 -16.24 -9.76
C HIS A 187 -11.37 -15.73 -11.20
N ARG A 188 -12.61 -15.71 -11.69
CA ARG A 188 -12.92 -15.16 -13.01
C ARG A 188 -12.84 -13.65 -12.98
N GLY A 189 -12.39 -13.06 -14.09
CA GLY A 189 -12.43 -11.62 -14.26
C GLY A 189 -13.87 -11.09 -14.34
N LEU A 190 -14.06 -9.84 -13.98
CA LEU A 190 -15.30 -9.10 -14.08
C LEU A 190 -15.29 -8.31 -15.40
N ALA A 191 -16.28 -8.53 -16.24
CA ALA A 191 -16.36 -7.82 -17.52
C ALA A 191 -16.60 -6.31 -17.30
N GLU A 192 -15.86 -5.48 -18.02
CA GLU A 192 -16.06 -4.03 -18.04
C GLU A 192 -17.52 -3.72 -18.41
N GLY A 193 -18.13 -2.73 -17.74
CA GLY A 193 -19.52 -2.33 -17.93
C GLY A 193 -20.56 -3.28 -17.31
N SER A 194 -20.15 -4.38 -16.68
CA SER A 194 -21.06 -5.20 -15.87
C SER A 194 -21.36 -4.58 -14.52
N GLU A 195 -22.53 -4.88 -13.94
CA GLU A 195 -22.90 -4.46 -12.57
C GLU A 195 -21.85 -4.92 -11.55
N ALA A 196 -21.40 -6.17 -11.64
CA ALA A 196 -20.35 -6.71 -10.77
C ALA A 196 -19.02 -5.94 -10.84
N ALA A 197 -18.64 -5.45 -12.02
CA ALA A 197 -17.45 -4.61 -12.19
C ALA A 197 -17.67 -3.21 -11.59
N ALA A 198 -18.85 -2.63 -11.77
CA ALA A 198 -19.20 -1.34 -11.19
C ALA A 198 -19.18 -1.39 -9.65
N ASP A 199 -19.80 -2.42 -9.07
CA ASP A 199 -19.81 -2.65 -7.62
C ASP A 199 -18.39 -2.82 -7.07
N TYR A 200 -17.57 -3.66 -7.72
CA TYR A 200 -16.18 -3.85 -7.32
C TYR A 200 -15.39 -2.54 -7.37
N LEU A 201 -15.52 -1.76 -8.43
CA LEU A 201 -14.78 -0.49 -8.57
C LEU A 201 -15.20 0.55 -7.53
N ALA A 202 -16.48 0.59 -7.15
CA ALA A 202 -16.97 1.46 -6.07
C ALA A 202 -16.37 1.04 -4.72
N GLU A 203 -16.38 -0.26 -4.40
CA GLU A 203 -15.77 -0.80 -3.18
C GLU A 203 -14.24 -0.62 -3.16
N HIS A 204 -13.60 -0.82 -4.31
CA HIS A 204 -12.15 -0.59 -4.48
C HIS A 204 -11.80 0.88 -4.20
N GLN A 205 -12.58 1.83 -4.73
CA GLN A 205 -12.38 3.26 -4.48
C GLN A 205 -12.52 3.58 -2.99
N ALA A 206 -13.54 3.04 -2.31
CA ALA A 206 -13.71 3.22 -0.87
C ALA A 206 -12.51 2.66 -0.07
N ALA A 207 -11.96 1.52 -0.48
CA ALA A 207 -10.77 0.96 0.13
C ALA A 207 -9.51 1.80 -0.09
N LEU A 208 -9.36 2.43 -1.26
CA LEU A 208 -8.27 3.40 -1.52
C LEU A 208 -8.34 4.61 -0.58
N GLU A 209 -9.55 5.15 -0.41
CA GLU A 209 -9.79 6.30 0.49
C GLU A 209 -9.50 5.92 1.94
N PHE A 210 -9.98 4.75 2.36
CA PHE A 210 -9.67 4.21 3.68
C PHE A 210 -8.16 4.04 3.89
N ALA A 211 -7.43 3.48 2.93
CA ALA A 211 -5.99 3.27 3.05
C ALA A 211 -5.22 4.61 3.19
N ARG A 212 -5.64 5.65 2.47
CA ARG A 212 -5.09 7.01 2.61
C ARG A 212 -5.37 7.59 3.98
N LEU A 213 -6.62 7.46 4.44
CA LEU A 213 -7.02 7.89 5.78
C LEU A 213 -6.22 7.16 6.86
N ASN A 214 -6.08 5.84 6.74
CA ASN A 214 -5.35 5.04 7.70
C ASN A 214 -3.89 5.51 7.85
N ARG A 215 -3.19 5.78 6.75
CA ARG A 215 -1.82 6.34 6.79
C ARG A 215 -1.76 7.70 7.46
N ARG A 216 -2.75 8.59 7.18
CA ARG A 216 -2.85 9.90 7.83
C ARG A 216 -3.06 9.78 9.34
N LEU A 217 -3.94 8.89 9.78
CA LEU A 217 -4.22 8.64 11.20
C LEU A 217 -3.01 8.06 11.92
N ILE A 218 -2.29 7.12 11.30
CA ILE A 218 -1.04 6.59 11.86
C ILE A 218 -0.04 7.72 12.06
N ALA A 219 0.18 8.56 11.05
CA ALA A 219 1.10 9.68 11.13
C ALA A 219 0.66 10.69 12.20
N ALA A 220 -0.61 11.10 12.20
CA ALA A 220 -1.16 12.04 13.18
C ALA A 220 -0.98 11.51 14.61
N ARG A 221 -1.28 10.24 14.85
CA ARG A 221 -1.10 9.57 16.14
C ARG A 221 0.37 9.56 16.59
N MET A 222 1.29 9.30 15.69
CA MET A 222 2.73 9.30 16.01
C MET A 222 3.22 10.71 16.30
N LEU A 223 2.85 11.69 15.50
CA LEU A 223 3.21 13.10 15.69
C LEU A 223 2.67 13.65 17.01
N ASP A 224 1.42 13.36 17.34
CA ASP A 224 0.80 13.74 18.62
C ASP A 224 1.58 13.14 19.82
N ARG A 225 1.88 11.84 19.78
CA ARG A 225 2.66 11.17 20.84
C ARG A 225 4.05 11.76 21.01
N TRP A 226 4.69 12.18 19.94
CA TRP A 226 5.99 12.86 19.98
C TRP A 226 5.90 14.35 20.32
N ARG A 227 4.68 14.92 20.33
CA ARG A 227 4.41 16.35 20.52
C ARG A 227 5.18 17.20 19.53
N THR A 228 5.04 16.88 18.26
CA THR A 228 5.66 17.55 17.13
C THR A 228 4.65 17.71 16.01
N GLU A 229 4.89 18.66 15.13
CA GLU A 229 4.13 18.81 13.90
C GLU A 229 4.82 18.10 12.75
N GLY A 230 4.10 17.91 11.66
CA GLY A 230 4.63 17.32 10.43
C GLY A 230 3.81 17.72 9.22
N GLU A 231 4.48 18.03 8.13
CA GLU A 231 3.89 18.34 6.84
C GLU A 231 3.92 17.11 5.93
N CYS A 232 2.77 16.75 5.36
CA CYS A 232 2.68 15.67 4.38
C CYS A 232 3.27 16.16 3.04
N LEU A 233 4.30 15.49 2.56
CA LEU A 233 4.98 15.83 1.31
C LEU A 233 4.54 14.93 0.14
N LEU A 234 4.03 13.70 0.44
CA LEU A 234 3.53 12.71 -0.53
C LEU A 234 2.33 11.95 0.04
#